data_dce5bee65a889c8e2ca29a71e6cb84dc
#
_entry.id   dce5bee65a889c8e2ca29a71e6cb84dc
#
_cell.length_a   1.000
_cell.length_b   1.000
_cell.length_c   1.000
_cell.angle_alpha   90.00
_cell.angle_beta   90.00
_cell.angle_gamma   90.00
#
_symmetry.space_group_name_H-M   'P 1'
#
loop_
_entity.id
_entity.type
_entity.pdbx_description
1 polymer ?
#
loop_
_entity_poly.entity_id
_entity_poly.type
_entity_poly.pdbx_seq_one_letter_code
_entity_poly.pdbx_strand_id
1 'polypeptide(L)'
;MAIEQIPEHNTVLFVWFNHYAGVLIKTPSETIIVDPVDVKPRSFPDADAILITHEHYDHLDQRLITNIQKATDCVIVADPTSARGLQHSIPVEKLKQVRSGDETKIGEVSIKAEKCNHPASSPVTYIITSEDGVKIFHTADSLPFPELAAIGEREKFDVVFCTVGIAPGATPQTGFEIARLTKPQIAVPYHTNSNTYQREFANIIKKELPRTSCLIPEQNKIYQIGKRM
;
A
#
# COMPACT_ATOMS: atom_id res chain seq x y z
N MET A 1 9.01 -13.91 3.77
CA MET A 1 9.56 -12.65 3.25
C MET A 1 10.01 -11.74 4.40
N ALA A 2 10.90 -12.24 5.25
CA ALA A 2 11.53 -11.35 6.22
C ALA A 2 12.49 -10.44 5.45
N ILE A 3 12.40 -9.13 5.66
CA ILE A 3 13.45 -8.20 5.25
C ILE A 3 14.37 -8.04 6.47
N GLU A 4 15.48 -8.78 6.50
CA GLU A 4 16.45 -8.71 7.60
C GLU A 4 17.26 -7.40 7.58
N GLN A 5 17.36 -6.78 6.41
CA GLN A 5 18.06 -5.51 6.23
C GLN A 5 17.27 -4.39 6.90
N ILE A 6 17.94 -3.58 7.72
CA ILE A 6 17.39 -2.31 8.24
C ILE A 6 17.64 -1.24 7.17
N PRO A 7 16.61 -0.49 6.75
CA PRO A 7 16.78 0.63 5.83
C PRO A 7 17.75 1.68 6.38
N GLU A 8 18.50 2.31 5.48
CA GLU A 8 19.29 3.48 5.83
C GLU A 8 18.40 4.67 6.17
N HIS A 9 18.95 5.66 6.88
CA HIS A 9 18.22 6.90 7.19
C HIS A 9 17.66 7.57 5.93
N ASN A 10 16.45 8.10 6.00
CA ASN A 10 15.67 8.66 4.89
C ASN A 10 15.36 7.65 3.76
N THR A 11 15.37 6.36 4.06
CA THR A 11 14.97 5.33 3.11
C THR A 11 13.96 4.36 3.70
N VAL A 12 13.23 3.68 2.83
CA VAL A 12 12.37 2.54 3.16
C VAL A 12 12.66 1.40 2.20
N LEU A 13 12.43 0.17 2.64
CA LEU A 13 12.42 -1.00 1.76
C LEU A 13 10.99 -1.42 1.51
N PHE A 14 10.70 -1.93 0.31
CA PHE A 14 9.43 -2.57 0.04
C PHE A 14 9.57 -3.84 -0.77
N VAL A 15 8.57 -4.72 -0.65
CA VAL A 15 8.37 -5.91 -1.46
C VAL A 15 6.92 -5.98 -1.90
N TRP A 16 6.66 -6.06 -3.20
CA TRP A 16 5.37 -6.45 -3.73
C TRP A 16 5.31 -7.99 -3.79
N PHE A 17 4.43 -8.62 -3.02
CA PHE A 17 4.55 -10.05 -2.76
C PHE A 17 3.48 -10.93 -3.42
N ASN A 18 2.45 -10.36 -4.03
CA ASN A 18 1.41 -11.10 -4.76
C ASN A 18 0.99 -10.36 -6.04
N HIS A 19 0.10 -10.95 -6.85
CA HIS A 19 -0.42 -10.30 -8.05
C HIS A 19 -1.40 -9.16 -7.75
N TYR A 20 -1.88 -9.09 -6.51
CA TYR A 20 -2.83 -8.12 -6.01
C TYR A 20 -2.12 -6.90 -5.41
N ALA A 21 -2.77 -6.28 -4.43
CA ALA A 21 -2.26 -5.08 -3.79
C ALA A 21 -1.28 -5.34 -2.62
N GLY A 22 -0.87 -6.59 -2.42
CA GLY A 22 -0.03 -6.98 -1.29
C GLY A 22 1.37 -6.38 -1.30
N VAL A 23 1.67 -5.48 -0.36
CA VAL A 23 2.96 -4.83 -0.21
C VAL A 23 3.46 -4.93 1.23
N LEU A 24 4.71 -5.39 1.41
CA LEU A 24 5.44 -5.25 2.67
C LEU A 24 6.29 -4.00 2.58
N ILE A 25 6.23 -3.15 3.60
CA ILE A 25 7.02 -1.93 3.74
C ILE A 25 7.81 -2.04 5.03
N LYS A 26 9.13 -1.90 4.95
CA LYS A 26 10.00 -1.81 6.11
C LYS A 26 10.61 -0.43 6.19
N THR A 27 10.33 0.25 7.30
CA THR A 27 10.97 1.50 7.71
C THR A 27 12.14 1.18 8.65
N PRO A 28 12.98 2.12 9.07
CA PRO A 28 14.02 1.86 10.05
C PRO A 28 13.51 1.22 11.35
N SER A 29 12.29 1.52 11.81
CA SER A 29 11.74 1.00 13.07
C SER A 29 10.62 -0.03 12.90
N GLU A 30 9.81 0.05 11.82
CA GLU A 30 8.56 -0.71 11.72
C GLU A 30 8.49 -1.57 10.45
N THR A 31 7.77 -2.68 10.54
CA THR A 31 7.41 -3.56 9.42
C THR A 31 5.90 -3.55 9.22
N ILE A 32 5.45 -2.98 8.12
CA ILE A 32 4.03 -2.78 7.78
C ILE A 32 3.67 -3.64 6.59
N ILE A 33 2.57 -4.35 6.68
CA ILE A 33 2.04 -5.21 5.62
C ILE A 33 0.71 -4.63 5.17
N VAL A 34 0.52 -4.48 3.87
CA VAL A 34 -0.76 -4.05 3.29
C VAL A 34 -1.38 -5.22 2.55
N ASP A 35 -2.66 -5.49 2.80
CA ASP A 35 -3.52 -6.46 2.11
C ASP A 35 -2.87 -7.85 1.92
N PRO A 36 -2.50 -8.56 3.02
CA PRO A 36 -1.88 -9.88 2.91
C PRO A 36 -2.90 -10.95 2.50
N VAL A 37 -2.77 -11.44 1.27
CA VAL A 37 -3.49 -12.59 0.72
C VAL A 37 -2.53 -13.47 -0.08
N ASP A 38 -2.89 -14.74 -0.31
CA ASP A 38 -2.12 -15.72 -1.10
C ASP A 38 -0.67 -15.93 -0.61
N VAL A 39 -0.42 -15.79 0.68
CA VAL A 39 0.88 -16.00 1.31
C VAL A 39 0.77 -16.85 2.56
N LYS A 40 1.89 -17.35 3.04
CA LYS A 40 1.91 -18.12 4.30
C LYS A 40 2.07 -17.18 5.50
N PRO A 41 1.41 -17.45 6.65
CA PRO A 41 1.54 -16.61 7.86
C PRO A 41 3.00 -16.36 8.27
N ARG A 42 3.84 -17.41 8.23
CA ARG A 42 5.27 -17.34 8.56
C ARG A 42 6.12 -16.50 7.60
N SER A 43 5.52 -15.96 6.53
CA SER A 43 6.22 -15.04 5.61
C SER A 43 6.52 -13.68 6.24
N PHE A 44 5.86 -13.35 7.36
CA PHE A 44 5.94 -12.04 8.01
C PHE A 44 6.25 -12.21 9.52
N PRO A 45 7.46 -12.67 9.90
CA PRO A 45 7.77 -12.97 11.30
C PRO A 45 7.85 -11.75 12.20
N ASP A 46 8.13 -10.57 11.63
CA ASP A 46 8.41 -9.32 12.34
C ASP A 46 7.38 -8.22 11.99
N ALA A 47 6.12 -8.60 11.77
CA ALA A 47 5.09 -7.62 11.45
C ALA A 47 4.70 -6.79 12.69
N ASP A 48 4.77 -5.46 12.58
CA ASP A 48 4.30 -4.50 13.59
C ASP A 48 2.86 -4.07 13.31
N ALA A 49 2.49 -3.99 12.03
CA ALA A 49 1.12 -3.71 11.62
C ALA A 49 0.70 -4.41 10.33
N ILE A 50 -0.61 -4.68 10.23
CA ILE A 50 -1.29 -5.04 8.99
C ILE A 50 -2.33 -3.96 8.69
N LEU A 51 -2.30 -3.42 7.47
CA LEU A 51 -3.27 -2.47 6.94
C LEU A 51 -4.19 -3.18 5.95
N ILE A 52 -5.49 -3.05 6.13
CA ILE A 52 -6.50 -3.64 5.24
C ILE A 52 -7.28 -2.51 4.58
N THR A 53 -7.30 -2.50 3.25
CA THR A 53 -7.90 -1.42 2.47
C THR A 53 -9.40 -1.59 2.30
N HIS A 54 -9.88 -2.83 2.11
CA HIS A 54 -11.30 -3.15 1.98
C HIS A 54 -11.56 -4.67 2.05
N GLU A 55 -12.83 -5.06 2.05
CA GLU A 55 -13.32 -6.41 2.35
C GLU A 55 -13.22 -7.43 1.20
N HIS A 56 -12.76 -7.08 0.00
CA HIS A 56 -12.71 -8.02 -1.10
C HIS A 56 -11.69 -9.15 -0.84
N TYR A 57 -11.93 -10.33 -1.44
CA TYR A 57 -11.18 -11.57 -1.18
C TYR A 57 -9.70 -11.49 -1.55
N ASP A 58 -9.32 -10.59 -2.45
CA ASP A 58 -7.95 -10.34 -2.89
C ASP A 58 -7.22 -9.27 -2.04
N HIS A 59 -7.89 -8.77 -0.98
CA HIS A 59 -7.35 -7.84 0.01
C HIS A 59 -7.50 -8.34 1.44
N LEU A 60 -8.53 -9.16 1.74
CA LEU A 60 -8.87 -9.63 3.08
C LEU A 60 -8.93 -11.16 3.16
N ASP A 61 -7.90 -11.79 3.70
CA ASP A 61 -7.93 -13.17 4.21
C ASP A 61 -7.95 -13.14 5.75
N GLN A 62 -9.15 -13.22 6.33
CA GLN A 62 -9.35 -13.16 7.79
C GLN A 62 -8.54 -14.22 8.55
N ARG A 63 -8.44 -15.44 8.00
CA ARG A 63 -7.70 -16.55 8.63
C ARG A 63 -6.20 -16.28 8.61
N LEU A 64 -5.67 -15.81 7.49
CA LEU A 64 -4.26 -15.46 7.35
C LEU A 64 -3.89 -14.33 8.31
N ILE A 65 -4.66 -13.23 8.32
CA ILE A 65 -4.47 -12.06 9.18
C ILE A 65 -4.48 -12.46 10.64
N THR A 66 -5.47 -13.26 11.08
CA THR A 66 -5.57 -13.77 12.45
C THR A 66 -4.33 -14.59 12.84
N ASN A 67 -3.81 -15.42 11.92
CA ASN A 67 -2.62 -16.22 12.20
C ASN A 67 -1.34 -15.37 12.26
N ILE A 68 -1.19 -14.36 11.41
CA ILE A 68 -0.06 -13.42 11.48
C ILE A 68 -0.14 -12.65 12.80
N GLN A 69 -1.30 -12.09 13.13
CA GLN A 69 -1.50 -11.31 14.37
C GLN A 69 -1.17 -12.13 15.62
N LYS A 70 -1.63 -13.38 15.70
CA LYS A 70 -1.28 -14.27 16.81
C LYS A 70 0.20 -14.59 16.95
N ALA A 71 0.91 -14.62 15.83
CA ALA A 71 2.34 -14.93 15.81
C ALA A 71 3.22 -13.72 16.15
N THR A 72 2.77 -12.50 15.81
CA THR A 72 3.58 -11.28 15.88
C THR A 72 3.08 -10.26 16.91
N ASP A 73 1.85 -10.43 17.38
CA ASP A 73 1.13 -9.46 18.24
C ASP A 73 0.95 -8.08 17.56
N CYS A 74 0.98 -8.03 16.21
CA CYS A 74 0.87 -6.81 15.44
C CYS A 74 -0.49 -6.11 15.59
N VAL A 75 -0.53 -4.82 15.30
CA VAL A 75 -1.76 -4.03 15.22
C VAL A 75 -2.41 -4.21 13.86
N ILE A 76 -3.72 -4.34 13.82
CA ILE A 76 -4.52 -4.36 12.60
C ILE A 76 -5.19 -2.99 12.43
N VAL A 77 -4.98 -2.33 11.29
CA VAL A 77 -5.67 -1.11 10.89
C VAL A 77 -6.53 -1.45 9.68
N ALA A 78 -7.84 -1.25 9.78
CA ALA A 78 -8.75 -1.71 8.75
C ALA A 78 -9.92 -0.74 8.52
N ASP A 79 -10.46 -0.76 7.30
CA ASP A 79 -11.72 -0.11 6.98
C ASP A 79 -12.87 -0.66 7.85
N PRO A 80 -14.01 0.05 7.99
CA PRO A 80 -15.10 -0.37 8.88
C PRO A 80 -15.68 -1.75 8.58
N THR A 81 -15.73 -2.16 7.32
CA THR A 81 -16.32 -3.45 6.93
C THR A 81 -15.37 -4.59 7.24
N SER A 82 -14.09 -4.44 6.90
CA SER A 82 -13.04 -5.42 7.24
C SER A 82 -12.84 -5.54 8.75
N ALA A 83 -12.85 -4.42 9.49
CA ALA A 83 -12.75 -4.42 10.95
C ALA A 83 -13.89 -5.20 11.60
N ARG A 84 -15.13 -5.01 11.12
CA ARG A 84 -16.30 -5.78 11.58
C ARG A 84 -16.13 -7.28 11.33
N GLY A 85 -15.56 -7.68 10.20
CA GLY A 85 -15.24 -9.08 9.89
C GLY A 85 -14.21 -9.67 10.85
N LEU A 86 -13.26 -8.87 11.33
CA LEU A 86 -12.14 -9.31 12.17
C LEU A 86 -12.41 -9.22 13.67
N GLN A 87 -13.44 -8.49 14.12
CA GLN A 87 -13.69 -8.14 15.54
C GLN A 87 -13.81 -9.32 16.51
N HIS A 88 -14.17 -10.52 16.04
CA HIS A 88 -14.28 -11.73 16.87
C HIS A 88 -12.99 -12.56 16.87
N SER A 89 -12.00 -12.23 16.05
CA SER A 89 -10.77 -13.00 15.89
C SER A 89 -9.52 -12.24 16.31
N ILE A 90 -9.60 -10.90 16.39
CA ILE A 90 -8.51 -10.00 16.76
C ILE A 90 -8.88 -9.34 18.11
N PRO A 91 -7.93 -9.24 19.07
CA PRO A 91 -8.14 -8.50 20.32
C PRO A 91 -8.54 -7.04 20.04
N VAL A 92 -9.47 -6.50 20.81
CA VAL A 92 -10.04 -5.16 20.58
C VAL A 92 -8.97 -4.05 20.61
N GLU A 93 -7.98 -4.18 21.49
CA GLU A 93 -6.86 -3.26 21.63
C GLU A 93 -5.87 -3.32 20.44
N LYS A 94 -5.92 -4.40 19.64
CA LYS A 94 -5.10 -4.62 18.47
C LYS A 94 -5.83 -4.31 17.15
N LEU A 95 -7.12 -3.98 17.19
CA LEU A 95 -7.93 -3.70 16.01
C LEU A 95 -8.34 -2.23 15.98
N LYS A 96 -7.73 -1.46 15.07
CA LYS A 96 -8.05 -0.05 14.84
C LYS A 96 -8.89 0.08 13.57
N GLN A 97 -10.12 0.54 13.72
CA GLN A 97 -10.98 0.89 12.59
C GLN A 97 -10.67 2.32 12.13
N VAL A 98 -10.53 2.52 10.82
CA VAL A 98 -10.27 3.84 10.21
C VAL A 98 -11.19 4.10 9.02
N ARG A 99 -11.52 5.38 8.80
CA ARG A 99 -12.25 5.90 7.65
C ARG A 99 -11.40 6.92 6.91
N SER A 100 -11.77 7.27 5.70
CA SER A 100 -11.14 8.37 4.97
C SER A 100 -11.06 9.64 5.83
N GLY A 101 -9.85 10.18 5.96
CA GLY A 101 -9.52 11.33 6.81
C GLY A 101 -8.94 10.96 8.18
N ASP A 102 -9.10 9.74 8.65
CA ASP A 102 -8.53 9.29 9.93
C ASP A 102 -7.02 9.06 9.81
N GLU A 103 -6.32 9.33 10.92
CA GLU A 103 -4.89 9.12 11.06
C GLU A 103 -4.59 8.35 12.34
N THR A 104 -3.64 7.43 12.28
CA THR A 104 -3.12 6.69 13.44
C THR A 104 -1.61 6.53 13.33
N LYS A 105 -0.96 6.10 14.41
CA LYS A 105 0.46 5.77 14.41
C LYS A 105 0.70 4.31 14.75
N ILE A 106 1.77 3.78 14.17
CA ILE A 106 2.42 2.51 14.52
C ILE A 106 3.87 2.88 14.86
N GLY A 107 4.23 2.83 16.14
CA GLY A 107 5.46 3.45 16.59
C GLY A 107 5.52 4.92 16.16
N GLU A 108 6.57 5.31 15.44
CA GLU A 108 6.72 6.65 14.89
C GLU A 108 6.17 6.80 13.45
N VAL A 109 5.76 5.70 12.82
CA VAL A 109 5.21 5.72 11.45
C VAL A 109 3.76 6.21 11.48
N SER A 110 3.44 7.25 10.70
CA SER A 110 2.07 7.74 10.53
C SER A 110 1.36 6.96 9.42
N ILE A 111 0.12 6.56 9.71
CA ILE A 111 -0.78 5.89 8.79
C ILE A 111 -2.04 6.75 8.65
N LYS A 112 -2.26 7.31 7.47
CA LYS A 112 -3.45 8.09 7.17
C LYS A 112 -4.31 7.37 6.15
N ALA A 113 -5.58 7.17 6.47
CA ALA A 113 -6.56 6.64 5.55
C ALA A 113 -7.12 7.77 4.67
N GLU A 114 -7.17 7.56 3.37
CA GLU A 114 -7.72 8.50 2.40
C GLU A 114 -8.83 7.85 1.57
N LYS A 115 -9.58 8.67 0.84
CA LYS A 115 -10.66 8.23 -0.05
C LYS A 115 -10.16 7.21 -1.06
N CYS A 116 -10.96 6.17 -1.28
CA CYS A 116 -10.79 5.19 -2.34
C CYS A 116 -11.98 5.27 -3.31
N ASN A 117 -11.72 5.37 -4.61
CA ASN A 117 -12.75 5.32 -5.66
C ASN A 117 -12.87 3.89 -6.20
N HIS A 118 -13.54 3.03 -5.45
CA HIS A 118 -13.72 1.61 -5.74
C HIS A 118 -15.08 1.13 -5.24
N PRO A 119 -15.79 0.23 -5.95
CA PRO A 119 -17.11 -0.28 -5.56
C PRO A 119 -17.03 -1.34 -4.44
N ALA A 120 -16.60 -0.92 -3.25
CA ALA A 120 -16.63 -1.69 -2.01
C ALA A 120 -17.43 -0.95 -0.94
N SER A 121 -17.69 -1.57 0.23
CA SER A 121 -18.61 -1.01 1.22
C SER A 121 -18.05 0.25 1.90
N SER A 122 -16.77 0.26 2.23
CA SER A 122 -16.11 1.38 2.90
C SER A 122 -14.60 1.45 2.61
N PRO A 123 -14.20 1.37 1.32
CA PRO A 123 -12.80 1.23 0.95
C PRO A 123 -11.98 2.46 1.32
N VAL A 124 -10.71 2.23 1.68
CA VAL A 124 -9.73 3.27 1.93
C VAL A 124 -8.45 3.01 1.15
N THR A 125 -7.69 4.07 0.90
CA THR A 125 -6.30 4.02 0.50
C THR A 125 -5.44 4.45 1.68
N TYR A 126 -4.13 4.16 1.67
CA TYR A 126 -3.25 4.52 2.78
C TYR A 126 -2.08 5.39 2.35
N ILE A 127 -1.90 6.50 3.07
CA ILE A 127 -0.65 7.26 3.07
C ILE A 127 0.15 6.78 4.27
N ILE A 128 1.35 6.28 4.02
CA ILE A 128 2.28 5.75 5.01
C ILE A 128 3.48 6.69 5.03
N THR A 129 3.73 7.33 6.17
CA THR A 129 4.86 8.23 6.35
C THR A 129 5.82 7.65 7.37
N SER A 130 7.04 7.31 6.94
CA SER A 130 8.07 6.79 7.84
C SER A 130 8.50 7.84 8.86
N GLU A 131 9.19 7.42 9.91
CA GLU A 131 9.80 8.26 10.93
C GLU A 131 10.73 9.33 10.35
N ASP A 132 11.38 9.03 9.22
CA ASP A 132 12.26 9.94 8.48
C ASP A 132 11.51 10.81 7.47
N GLY A 133 10.19 10.63 7.35
CA GLY A 133 9.31 11.37 6.48
C GLY A 133 9.32 10.92 5.02
N VAL A 134 9.72 9.69 4.71
CA VAL A 134 9.47 9.07 3.39
C VAL A 134 7.98 8.81 3.26
N LYS A 135 7.34 9.32 2.20
CA LYS A 135 5.90 9.23 1.99
C LYS A 135 5.53 8.26 0.88
N ILE A 136 4.79 7.24 1.24
CA ILE A 136 4.28 6.20 0.35
C ILE A 136 2.76 6.32 0.26
N PHE A 137 2.23 6.30 -0.94
CA PHE A 137 0.79 6.22 -1.16
C PHE A 137 0.44 4.86 -1.78
N HIS A 138 -0.28 4.06 -1.04
CA HIS A 138 -0.84 2.78 -1.46
C HIS A 138 -2.29 3.00 -1.90
N THR A 139 -2.55 2.92 -3.20
CA THR A 139 -3.85 3.31 -3.77
C THR A 139 -4.89 2.19 -3.78
N ALA A 140 -4.56 1.00 -3.26
CA ALA A 140 -5.47 -0.16 -3.29
C ALA A 140 -6.05 -0.39 -4.70
N ASP A 141 -7.35 -0.52 -4.79
CA ASP A 141 -8.12 -0.69 -6.03
C ASP A 141 -8.66 0.62 -6.60
N SER A 142 -8.20 1.77 -6.05
CA SER A 142 -8.76 3.05 -6.43
C SER A 142 -8.58 3.35 -7.91
N LEU A 143 -9.67 3.71 -8.58
CA LEU A 143 -9.61 4.44 -9.83
C LEU A 143 -9.27 5.91 -9.56
N PRO A 144 -8.76 6.66 -10.56
CA PRO A 144 -8.49 8.08 -10.41
C PRO A 144 -9.77 8.86 -10.10
N PHE A 145 -9.63 9.92 -9.30
CA PHE A 145 -10.69 10.86 -8.96
C PHE A 145 -10.09 12.27 -8.74
N PRO A 146 -10.88 13.36 -8.92
CA PRO A 146 -10.32 14.71 -8.97
C PRO A 146 -9.55 15.14 -7.73
N GLU A 147 -9.98 14.72 -6.53
CA GLU A 147 -9.36 15.11 -5.25
C GLU A 147 -7.93 14.58 -5.09
N LEU A 148 -7.51 13.56 -5.87
CA LEU A 148 -6.12 13.08 -5.87
C LEU A 148 -5.11 14.20 -6.19
N ALA A 149 -5.49 15.19 -6.98
CA ALA A 149 -4.62 16.33 -7.28
C ALA A 149 -4.30 17.14 -6.01
N ALA A 150 -5.32 17.43 -5.20
CA ALA A 150 -5.13 18.15 -3.94
C ALA A 150 -4.34 17.32 -2.92
N ILE A 151 -4.57 16.00 -2.87
CA ILE A 151 -3.81 15.06 -2.04
C ILE A 151 -2.33 15.08 -2.45
N GLY A 152 -2.03 14.97 -3.75
CA GLY A 152 -0.66 14.98 -4.27
C GLY A 152 0.09 16.29 -3.99
N GLU A 153 -0.56 17.44 -4.15
CA GLU A 153 0.05 18.75 -3.84
C GLU A 153 0.33 18.92 -2.34
N ARG A 154 -0.56 18.43 -1.46
CA ARG A 154 -0.39 18.49 -0.01
C ARG A 154 0.72 17.57 0.47
N GLU A 155 0.73 16.33 0.02
CA GLU A 155 1.58 15.26 0.58
C GLU A 155 2.96 15.18 -0.08
N LYS A 156 3.08 15.46 -1.39
CA LYS A 156 4.35 15.39 -2.15
C LYS A 156 5.01 14.02 -2.01
N PHE A 157 4.40 13.00 -2.59
CA PHE A 157 4.79 11.61 -2.43
C PHE A 157 6.17 11.27 -3.00
N ASP A 158 6.93 10.47 -2.26
CA ASP A 158 8.14 9.82 -2.76
C ASP A 158 7.77 8.64 -3.65
N VAL A 159 6.77 7.85 -3.25
CA VAL A 159 6.28 6.68 -3.98
C VAL A 159 4.77 6.66 -4.05
N VAL A 160 4.23 6.31 -5.22
CA VAL A 160 2.82 5.97 -5.39
C VAL A 160 2.71 4.61 -6.08
N PHE A 161 2.05 3.67 -5.42
CA PHE A 161 1.62 2.42 -6.02
C PHE A 161 0.35 2.67 -6.83
N CYS A 162 0.43 2.47 -8.15
CA CYS A 162 -0.65 2.75 -9.09
C CYS A 162 -1.26 1.43 -9.58
N THR A 163 -2.54 1.19 -9.31
CA THR A 163 -3.23 0.00 -9.82
C THR A 163 -3.40 0.09 -11.34
N VAL A 164 -2.97 -0.97 -12.05
CA VAL A 164 -2.93 -0.98 -13.54
C VAL A 164 -3.69 -2.16 -14.15
N GLY A 165 -4.33 -3.00 -13.34
CA GLY A 165 -5.10 -4.17 -13.79
C GLY A 165 -5.95 -4.74 -12.66
N ILE A 166 -6.41 -5.96 -12.76
CA ILE A 166 -7.24 -6.74 -11.82
C ILE A 166 -8.46 -5.99 -11.28
N ALA A 167 -8.27 -4.86 -10.57
CA ALA A 167 -9.39 -4.05 -10.07
C ALA A 167 -10.35 -3.64 -11.21
N PRO A 168 -11.68 -3.67 -10.98
CA PRO A 168 -12.66 -3.30 -11.99
C PRO A 168 -12.41 -1.90 -12.58
N GLY A 169 -12.20 -1.83 -13.89
CA GLY A 169 -11.92 -0.57 -14.62
C GLY A 169 -10.46 -0.11 -14.56
N ALA A 170 -9.58 -0.80 -13.83
CA ALA A 170 -8.16 -0.45 -13.80
C ALA A 170 -7.46 -0.85 -15.11
N THR A 171 -6.61 0.04 -15.59
CA THR A 171 -5.82 -0.09 -16.81
C THR A 171 -4.50 0.65 -16.64
N PRO A 172 -3.50 0.46 -17.51
CA PRO A 172 -2.31 1.29 -17.51
C PRO A 172 -2.60 2.79 -17.62
N GLN A 173 -3.65 3.17 -18.36
CA GLN A 173 -4.07 4.56 -18.50
C GLN A 173 -4.67 5.13 -17.22
N THR A 174 -5.52 4.38 -16.51
CA THR A 174 -6.08 4.84 -15.23
C THR A 174 -5.01 4.93 -14.15
N GLY A 175 -4.07 3.97 -14.12
CA GLY A 175 -2.89 4.04 -13.25
C GLY A 175 -2.01 5.25 -13.54
N PHE A 176 -1.77 5.56 -14.83
CA PHE A 176 -1.08 6.78 -15.24
C PHE A 176 -1.80 8.04 -14.75
N GLU A 177 -3.12 8.08 -14.83
CA GLU A 177 -3.90 9.24 -14.36
C GLU A 177 -3.75 9.45 -12.84
N ILE A 178 -3.66 8.37 -12.04
CA ILE A 178 -3.31 8.45 -10.62
C ILE A 178 -1.93 9.11 -10.45
N ALA A 179 -0.91 8.63 -11.17
CA ALA A 179 0.44 9.20 -11.11
C ALA A 179 0.46 10.68 -11.57
N ARG A 180 -0.29 11.03 -12.60
CA ARG A 180 -0.39 12.39 -13.12
C ARG A 180 -0.99 13.36 -12.08
N LEU A 181 -2.02 12.93 -11.37
CA LEU A 181 -2.70 13.73 -10.35
C LEU A 181 -1.84 13.85 -9.08
N THR A 182 -1.17 12.77 -8.67
CA THR A 182 -0.40 12.73 -7.41
C THR A 182 1.04 13.21 -7.56
N LYS A 183 1.61 13.25 -8.78
CA LYS A 183 2.96 13.71 -9.13
C LYS A 183 4.08 13.15 -8.24
N PRO A 184 4.17 11.82 -8.06
CA PRO A 184 5.19 11.22 -7.20
C PRO A 184 6.60 11.36 -7.78
N GLN A 185 7.62 11.15 -6.93
CA GLN A 185 8.98 10.92 -7.42
C GLN A 185 9.07 9.60 -8.18
N ILE A 186 8.47 8.53 -7.63
CA ILE A 186 8.46 7.20 -8.20
C ILE A 186 7.03 6.68 -8.30
N ALA A 187 6.61 6.27 -9.50
CA ALA A 187 5.36 5.56 -9.74
C ALA A 187 5.63 4.06 -9.91
N VAL A 188 4.88 3.22 -9.20
CA VAL A 188 5.04 1.76 -9.20
C VAL A 188 3.76 1.12 -9.73
N PRO A 189 3.77 0.52 -10.94
CA PRO A 189 2.62 -0.21 -11.45
C PRO A 189 2.48 -1.55 -10.72
N TYR A 190 1.34 -1.78 -10.07
CA TYR A 190 1.07 -3.00 -9.32
C TYR A 190 -0.38 -3.47 -9.53
N HIS A 191 -0.83 -4.44 -8.75
CA HIS A 191 -2.18 -5.02 -8.80
C HIS A 191 -2.52 -5.52 -10.20
N THR A 192 -1.65 -6.37 -10.74
CA THR A 192 -1.76 -6.94 -12.08
C THR A 192 -0.95 -8.24 -12.20
N ASN A 193 -1.41 -9.15 -13.05
CA ASN A 193 -0.66 -10.32 -13.50
C ASN A 193 -0.08 -10.13 -14.92
N SER A 194 -0.15 -8.91 -15.45
CA SER A 194 0.25 -8.59 -16.83
C SER A 194 1.52 -7.74 -16.88
N ASN A 195 2.64 -8.37 -17.25
CA ASN A 195 3.87 -7.63 -17.56
C ASN A 195 3.71 -6.64 -18.72
N THR A 196 2.74 -6.88 -19.61
CA THR A 196 2.41 -5.96 -20.70
C THR A 196 1.83 -4.66 -20.15
N TYR A 197 0.91 -4.74 -19.19
CA TYR A 197 0.31 -3.57 -18.55
C TYR A 197 1.35 -2.75 -17.78
N GLN A 198 2.27 -3.40 -17.07
CA GLN A 198 3.35 -2.70 -16.37
C GLN A 198 4.28 -1.95 -17.34
N ARG A 199 4.63 -2.57 -18.49
CA ARG A 199 5.46 -1.93 -19.52
C ARG A 199 4.72 -0.78 -20.22
N GLU A 200 3.44 -0.95 -20.51
CA GLU A 200 2.60 0.11 -21.10
C GLU A 200 2.53 1.31 -20.17
N PHE A 201 2.23 1.10 -18.89
CA PHE A 201 2.26 2.14 -17.87
C PHE A 201 3.62 2.87 -17.84
N ALA A 202 4.73 2.13 -17.79
CA ALA A 202 6.06 2.70 -17.75
C ALA A 202 6.37 3.56 -18.99
N ASN A 203 5.94 3.12 -20.17
CA ASN A 203 6.09 3.88 -21.41
C ASN A 203 5.29 5.20 -21.38
N ILE A 204 4.06 5.16 -20.85
CA ILE A 204 3.22 6.36 -20.68
C ILE A 204 3.88 7.33 -19.68
N ILE A 205 4.33 6.84 -18.52
CA ILE A 205 5.03 7.68 -17.51
C ILE A 205 6.26 8.35 -18.14
N LYS A 206 7.11 7.57 -18.81
CA LYS A 206 8.33 8.10 -19.47
C LYS A 206 8.05 9.22 -20.46
N LYS A 207 6.95 9.11 -21.20
CA LYS A 207 6.56 10.07 -22.23
C LYS A 207 5.89 11.32 -21.64
N GLU A 208 4.94 11.14 -20.73
CA GLU A 208 4.02 12.19 -20.31
C GLU A 208 4.41 12.84 -18.95
N LEU A 209 5.21 12.13 -18.10
CA LEU A 209 5.65 12.60 -16.78
C LEU A 209 7.17 12.49 -16.61
N PRO A 210 7.99 13.26 -17.37
CA PRO A 210 9.45 13.08 -17.40
C PRO A 210 10.14 13.36 -16.05
N ARG A 211 9.44 13.96 -15.08
CA ARG A 211 9.95 14.19 -13.71
C ARG A 211 9.62 13.06 -12.73
N THR A 212 8.80 12.10 -13.13
CA THR A 212 8.44 10.93 -12.35
C THR A 212 9.18 9.72 -12.89
N SER A 213 9.93 9.04 -12.05
CA SER A 213 10.53 7.76 -12.40
C SER A 213 9.49 6.65 -12.35
N CYS A 214 9.57 5.65 -13.23
CA CYS A 214 8.75 4.45 -13.14
C CYS A 214 9.61 3.28 -12.67
N LEU A 215 9.20 2.60 -11.60
CA LEU A 215 9.81 1.38 -11.12
C LEU A 215 8.83 0.23 -11.35
N ILE A 216 9.14 -0.67 -12.29
CA ILE A 216 8.37 -1.91 -12.52
C ILE A 216 8.82 -2.92 -11.48
N PRO A 217 7.96 -3.32 -10.52
CA PRO A 217 8.37 -4.26 -9.48
C PRO A 217 8.31 -5.70 -9.98
N GLU A 218 9.29 -6.50 -9.60
CA GLU A 218 9.25 -7.95 -9.66
C GLU A 218 8.73 -8.49 -8.32
N GLN A 219 7.86 -9.49 -8.34
CA GLN A 219 7.35 -10.07 -7.11
C GLN A 219 8.46 -10.66 -6.24
N ASN A 220 8.32 -10.50 -4.93
CA ASN A 220 9.24 -10.99 -3.91
C ASN A 220 10.68 -10.43 -3.99
N LYS A 221 10.90 -9.36 -4.75
CA LYS A 221 12.17 -8.64 -4.81
C LYS A 221 12.13 -7.41 -3.90
N ILE A 222 13.21 -7.18 -3.18
CA ILE A 222 13.36 -6.03 -2.29
C ILE A 222 13.80 -4.82 -3.13
N TYR A 223 13.14 -3.69 -2.89
CA TYR A 223 13.48 -2.40 -3.47
C TYR A 223 13.70 -1.38 -2.35
N GLN A 224 14.71 -0.54 -2.51
CA GLN A 224 14.98 0.58 -1.60
C GLN A 224 14.57 1.88 -2.26
N ILE A 225 13.91 2.74 -1.50
CA ILE A 225 13.45 4.06 -1.94
C ILE A 225 13.87 5.10 -0.92
N GLY A 226 14.49 6.17 -1.41
CA GLY A 226 14.87 7.32 -0.61
C GLY A 226 13.85 8.45 -0.68
N LYS A 227 13.88 9.29 0.35
CA LYS A 227 13.11 10.53 0.42
C LYS A 227 13.53 11.49 -0.70
N ARG A 228 12.57 12.20 -1.26
CA ARG A 228 12.81 13.28 -2.21
C ARG A 228 13.63 14.39 -1.54
N MET A 229 14.79 14.69 -2.10
CA MET A 229 15.62 15.85 -1.72
C MET A 229 15.04 17.16 -2.26
#